data_d7d96ef3e8e927f2a66a3e94fb5deb87
#
_entry.id   d7d96ef3e8e927f2a66a3e94fb5deb87
#
_cell.length_a   1.000
_cell.length_b   1.000
_cell.length_c   1.000
_cell.angle_alpha   90.00
_cell.angle_beta   90.00
_cell.angle_gamma   90.00
#
_symmetry.space_group_name_H-M   'P 1'
#
loop_
_entity.id
_entity.type
_entity.pdbx_description
1 polymer ?
#
loop_
_entity_poly.entity_id
_entity_poly.type
_entity_poly.pdbx_seq_one_letter_code
_entity_poly.pdbx_strand_id
1 'polypeptide(L)'
;MTDGLKTRIAAAQKGDRQALDALLRDNTPLVWSVARRFFGRGCEPEDLFQLGCIGLLKAIRDFDLSLGVELSTYAVPRIAGEMRRFLRDDGPVKVSRVLKERAALLRQAQSRLEAREGQSPRLSDLCRETGLSPEEAMEALNAPRDTDSLDAPLPGQERTLGEVLPAAAGEHRLLDSLALGEALSRPGADGEAVHEALHDGKAHA
;
A
#
# COMPACT_ATOMS: atom_id res chain seq x y z
N MET A 1 0.56 38.75 -2.38
CA MET A 1 2.02 38.40 -2.48
C MET A 1 2.85 39.66 -2.50
N THR A 2 3.87 39.81 -1.63
CA THR A 2 4.76 40.99 -1.58
C THR A 2 5.80 40.96 -2.69
N ASP A 3 6.24 42.13 -3.16
CA ASP A 3 7.24 42.22 -4.25
C ASP A 3 8.57 41.56 -3.89
N GLY A 4 8.98 41.60 -2.63
CA GLY A 4 10.18 40.90 -2.16
C GLY A 4 10.07 39.38 -2.27
N LEU A 5 8.88 38.79 -2.06
CA LEU A 5 8.67 37.35 -2.23
C LEU A 5 8.72 36.95 -3.72
N LYS A 6 8.15 37.76 -4.60
CA LYS A 6 8.25 37.54 -6.07
C LYS A 6 9.69 37.54 -6.56
N THR A 7 10.48 38.49 -6.09
CA THR A 7 11.91 38.60 -6.45
C THR A 7 12.69 37.37 -5.96
N ARG A 8 12.44 36.90 -4.75
CA ARG A 8 13.08 35.68 -4.19
C ARG A 8 12.68 34.42 -4.96
N ILE A 9 11.42 34.26 -5.32
CA ILE A 9 10.95 33.13 -6.13
C ILE A 9 11.62 33.17 -7.51
N ALA A 10 11.65 34.35 -8.16
CA ALA A 10 12.32 34.52 -9.47
C ALA A 10 13.82 34.18 -9.40
N ALA A 11 14.53 34.57 -8.34
CA ALA A 11 15.92 34.24 -8.11
C ALA A 11 16.11 32.71 -7.95
N ALA A 12 15.28 32.07 -7.12
CA ALA A 12 15.31 30.62 -6.92
C ALA A 12 15.06 29.84 -8.22
N GLN A 13 14.10 30.28 -9.05
CA GLN A 13 13.81 29.71 -10.38
C GLN A 13 14.98 29.84 -11.36
N LYS A 14 15.81 30.89 -11.23
CA LYS A 14 17.03 31.09 -12.02
C LYS A 14 18.24 30.31 -11.50
N GLY A 15 18.08 29.53 -10.42
CA GLY A 15 19.13 28.67 -9.87
C GLY A 15 19.86 29.25 -8.65
N ASP A 16 19.40 30.35 -8.07
CA ASP A 16 19.96 30.88 -6.80
C ASP A 16 19.58 29.90 -5.66
N ARG A 17 20.59 29.16 -5.19
CA ARG A 17 20.46 28.18 -4.11
C ARG A 17 20.13 28.86 -2.77
N GLN A 18 20.70 30.05 -2.49
CA GLN A 18 20.44 30.74 -1.23
C GLN A 18 18.98 31.22 -1.15
N ALA A 19 18.46 31.76 -2.24
CA ALA A 19 17.06 32.14 -2.33
C ALA A 19 16.12 30.93 -2.17
N LEU A 20 16.47 29.79 -2.80
CA LEU A 20 15.70 28.55 -2.70
C LEU A 20 15.70 28.00 -1.26
N ASP A 21 16.87 27.90 -0.62
CA ASP A 21 17.00 27.41 0.75
C ASP A 21 16.26 28.30 1.75
N ALA A 22 16.29 29.60 1.55
CA ALA A 22 15.53 30.54 2.36
C ALA A 22 14.03 30.34 2.20
N LEU A 23 13.53 30.17 0.97
CA LEU A 23 12.12 29.89 0.69
C LEU A 23 11.66 28.57 1.31
N LEU A 24 12.48 27.52 1.23
CA LEU A 24 12.17 26.22 1.86
C LEU A 24 12.07 26.35 3.39
N ARG A 25 13.05 27.02 4.01
CA ARG A 25 13.05 27.26 5.47
C ARG A 25 11.85 28.07 5.93
N ASP A 26 11.55 29.16 5.25
CA ASP A 26 10.43 30.04 5.61
C ASP A 26 9.06 29.32 5.51
N ASN A 27 8.96 28.31 4.62
CA ASN A 27 7.73 27.55 4.41
C ASN A 27 7.73 26.17 5.10
N THR A 28 8.74 25.88 5.94
CA THR A 28 8.77 24.65 6.77
C THR A 28 7.48 24.45 7.59
N PRO A 29 6.92 25.48 8.28
CA PRO A 29 5.67 25.31 9.02
C PRO A 29 4.48 24.94 8.12
N LEU A 30 4.45 25.44 6.89
CA LEU A 30 3.43 25.08 5.91
C LEU A 30 3.51 23.61 5.54
N VAL A 31 4.72 23.09 5.28
CA VAL A 31 4.93 21.65 4.98
C VAL A 31 4.44 20.78 6.13
N TRP A 32 4.81 21.10 7.37
CA TRP A 32 4.35 20.38 8.56
C TRP A 32 2.82 20.42 8.72
N SER A 33 2.20 21.57 8.45
CA SER A 33 0.74 21.69 8.55
C SER A 33 0.00 20.76 7.59
N VAL A 34 0.58 20.53 6.42
CA VAL A 34 0.05 19.59 5.42
C VAL A 34 0.37 18.15 5.81
N ALA A 35 1.59 17.86 6.24
CA ALA A 35 2.06 16.53 6.62
C ALA A 35 1.21 15.91 7.75
N ARG A 36 0.81 16.71 8.74
CA ARG A 36 -0.05 16.25 9.87
C ARG A 36 -1.33 15.56 9.42
N ARG A 37 -1.89 15.90 8.25
CA ARG A 37 -3.10 15.28 7.70
C ARG A 37 -2.89 13.85 7.23
N PHE A 38 -1.62 13.42 7.13
CA PHE A 38 -1.22 12.13 6.64
C PHE A 38 -0.58 11.23 7.71
N PHE A 39 -0.48 11.71 8.95
CA PHE A 39 0.08 10.93 10.06
C PHE A 39 -0.76 9.67 10.32
N GLY A 40 -0.10 8.62 10.83
CA GLY A 40 -0.73 7.35 11.15
C GLY A 40 -1.11 6.50 9.95
N ARG A 41 -0.53 6.77 8.76
CA ARG A 41 -0.80 6.03 7.53
C ARG A 41 0.34 5.09 7.11
N GLY A 42 1.14 4.61 8.08
CA GLY A 42 2.22 3.65 7.80
C GLY A 42 3.51 4.30 7.26
N CYS A 43 3.66 5.62 7.42
CA CYS A 43 4.87 6.36 7.05
C CYS A 43 5.26 7.27 8.22
N GLU A 44 6.56 7.34 8.52
CA GLU A 44 7.08 8.19 9.59
C GLU A 44 6.83 9.68 9.30
N PRO A 45 6.57 10.51 10.34
CA PRO A 45 6.32 11.94 10.17
C PRO A 45 7.44 12.67 9.43
N GLU A 46 8.69 12.30 9.69
CA GLU A 46 9.89 12.87 9.07
C GLU A 46 9.95 12.56 7.57
N ASP A 47 9.58 11.36 7.16
CA ASP A 47 9.54 10.98 5.73
C ASP A 47 8.43 11.74 5.01
N LEU A 48 7.26 11.87 5.62
CA LEU A 48 6.19 12.71 5.09
C LEU A 48 6.63 14.16 4.95
N PHE A 49 7.39 14.68 5.91
CA PHE A 49 7.96 16.02 5.83
C PHE A 49 8.94 16.16 4.66
N GLN A 50 9.86 15.20 4.45
CA GLN A 50 10.79 15.19 3.33
C GLN A 50 10.06 15.18 1.98
N LEU A 51 9.04 14.34 1.86
CA LEU A 51 8.18 14.30 0.67
C LEU A 51 7.47 15.64 0.45
N GLY A 52 7.02 16.27 1.53
CA GLY A 52 6.43 17.60 1.48
C GLY A 52 7.42 18.67 1.01
N CYS A 53 8.67 18.60 1.44
CA CYS A 53 9.73 19.49 0.96
C CYS A 53 9.99 19.31 -0.53
N ILE A 54 9.94 18.08 -1.06
CA ILE A 54 10.03 17.81 -2.49
C ILE A 54 8.84 18.46 -3.24
N GLY A 55 7.63 18.33 -2.69
CA GLY A 55 6.43 18.97 -3.24
C GLY A 55 6.53 20.49 -3.25
N LEU A 56 7.04 21.10 -2.19
CA LEU A 56 7.28 22.53 -2.08
C LEU A 56 8.35 23.00 -3.08
N LEU A 57 9.46 22.25 -3.21
CA LEU A 57 10.51 22.51 -4.18
C LEU A 57 9.96 22.55 -5.61
N LYS A 58 9.16 21.54 -5.99
CA LYS A 58 8.48 21.52 -7.29
C LYS A 58 7.53 22.71 -7.45
N ALA A 59 6.79 23.05 -6.39
CA ALA A 59 5.90 24.19 -6.40
C ALA A 59 6.65 25.52 -6.66
N ILE A 60 7.78 25.76 -5.99
CA ILE A 60 8.59 26.97 -6.19
C ILE A 60 9.12 27.04 -7.61
N ARG A 61 9.60 25.92 -8.17
CA ARG A 61 10.14 25.87 -9.54
C ARG A 61 9.10 26.15 -10.61
N ASP A 62 7.91 25.58 -10.44
CA ASP A 62 6.84 25.65 -11.44
C ASP A 62 5.87 26.82 -11.21
N PHE A 63 6.10 27.65 -10.18
CA PHE A 63 5.19 28.74 -9.83
C PHE A 63 5.22 29.87 -10.87
N ASP A 64 4.06 30.18 -11.41
CA ASP A 64 3.90 31.32 -12.33
C ASP A 64 3.64 32.59 -11.53
N LEU A 65 4.60 33.53 -11.59
CA LEU A 65 4.55 34.81 -10.90
C LEU A 65 3.45 35.74 -11.44
N SER A 66 2.91 35.45 -12.63
CA SER A 66 1.84 36.25 -13.26
C SER A 66 0.46 35.96 -12.71
N LEU A 67 0.25 34.79 -12.06
CA LEU A 67 -1.07 34.34 -11.60
C LEU A 67 -1.70 35.19 -10.48
N GLY A 68 -0.95 36.06 -9.84
CA GLY A 68 -1.46 36.95 -8.78
C GLY A 68 -1.93 36.25 -7.50
N VAL A 69 -1.75 34.92 -7.38
CA VAL A 69 -2.10 34.13 -6.21
C VAL A 69 -0.95 34.03 -5.21
N GLU A 70 -1.24 33.65 -3.97
CA GLU A 70 -0.20 33.36 -2.98
C GLU A 70 0.50 32.04 -3.28
N LEU A 71 1.83 31.97 -3.03
CA LEU A 71 2.61 30.74 -3.19
C LEU A 71 1.99 29.57 -2.40
N SER A 72 1.49 29.84 -1.18
CA SER A 72 0.85 28.82 -0.34
C SER A 72 -0.35 28.16 -1.01
N THR A 73 -1.17 28.94 -1.71
CA THR A 73 -2.35 28.42 -2.44
C THR A 73 -1.96 27.41 -3.52
N TYR A 74 -0.86 27.65 -4.20
CA TYR A 74 -0.33 26.76 -5.22
C TYR A 74 0.48 25.60 -4.64
N ALA A 75 1.23 25.83 -3.56
CA ALA A 75 2.12 24.85 -2.95
C ALA A 75 1.36 23.76 -2.19
N VAL A 76 0.30 24.10 -1.42
CA VAL A 76 -0.43 23.13 -0.61
C VAL A 76 -0.95 21.93 -1.39
N PRO A 77 -1.63 22.07 -2.54
CA PRO A 77 -2.04 20.92 -3.36
C PRO A 77 -0.86 20.08 -3.88
N ARG A 78 0.28 20.74 -4.23
CA ARG A 78 1.48 20.06 -4.72
C ARG A 78 2.16 19.25 -3.61
N ILE A 79 2.32 19.84 -2.42
CA ILE A 79 2.83 19.16 -1.22
C ILE A 79 1.98 17.93 -0.90
N ALA A 80 0.66 18.12 -0.77
CA ALA A 80 -0.25 17.02 -0.50
C ALA A 80 -0.29 15.97 -1.63
N GLY A 81 -0.04 16.40 -2.87
CA GLY A 81 0.04 15.52 -4.04
C GLY A 81 1.20 14.54 -3.97
N GLU A 82 2.40 15.02 -3.59
CA GLU A 82 3.59 14.16 -3.43
C GLU A 82 3.39 13.15 -2.29
N MET A 83 2.88 13.59 -1.14
CA MET A 83 2.59 12.69 -0.03
C MET A 83 1.56 11.61 -0.40
N ARG A 84 0.46 12.00 -1.06
CA ARG A 84 -0.56 11.04 -1.53
C ARG A 84 -0.02 10.06 -2.55
N ARG A 85 0.85 10.54 -3.46
CA ARG A 85 1.48 9.67 -4.46
C ARG A 85 2.36 8.63 -3.80
N PHE A 86 3.21 9.04 -2.86
CA PHE A 86 4.07 8.14 -2.11
C PHE A 86 3.24 7.10 -1.35
N LEU A 87 2.31 7.53 -0.49
CA LEU A 87 1.46 6.62 0.30
C LEU A 87 0.63 5.65 -0.54
N ARG A 88 0.32 6.01 -1.78
CA ARG A 88 -0.35 5.10 -2.71
C ARG A 88 0.60 4.08 -3.30
N ASP A 89 1.84 4.49 -3.63
CA ASP A 89 2.80 3.69 -4.37
C ASP A 89 3.73 2.90 -3.42
N ASP A 90 3.86 3.35 -2.16
CA ASP A 90 4.66 2.75 -1.09
C ASP A 90 3.79 1.81 -0.25
N GLY A 91 4.05 0.55 -0.35
CA GLY A 91 3.42 -0.50 0.44
C GLY A 91 4.25 -1.77 0.35
N PRO A 92 4.29 -2.58 1.43
CA PRO A 92 5.10 -3.81 1.50
C PRO A 92 4.75 -4.79 0.37
N VAL A 93 3.51 -4.75 -0.12
CA VAL A 93 3.07 -5.51 -1.29
C VAL A 93 2.65 -4.54 -2.40
N LYS A 94 3.32 -4.63 -3.55
CA LYS A 94 3.01 -3.79 -4.70
C LYS A 94 1.70 -4.25 -5.35
N VAL A 95 0.65 -3.45 -5.17
CA VAL A 95 -0.66 -3.65 -5.82
C VAL A 95 -0.79 -2.68 -6.99
N SER A 96 -1.29 -3.16 -8.13
CA SER A 96 -1.49 -2.33 -9.32
C SER A 96 -2.44 -1.15 -9.04
N ARG A 97 -2.24 -0.04 -9.73
CA ARG A 97 -3.08 1.15 -9.59
C ARG A 97 -4.56 0.85 -9.90
N VAL A 98 -4.78 0.11 -10.98
CA VAL A 98 -6.14 -0.27 -11.41
C VAL A 98 -6.85 -1.07 -10.32
N LEU A 99 -6.15 -2.02 -9.71
CA LEU A 99 -6.70 -2.85 -8.65
C LEU A 99 -7.04 -2.03 -7.39
N LYS A 100 -6.17 -1.09 -7.01
CA LYS A 100 -6.43 -0.14 -5.89
C LYS A 100 -7.65 0.76 -6.18
N GLU A 101 -7.80 1.24 -7.41
CA GLU A 101 -8.93 2.07 -7.83
C GLU A 101 -10.24 1.26 -7.82
N ARG A 102 -10.25 0.03 -8.33
CA ARG A 102 -11.40 -0.89 -8.27
C ARG A 102 -11.80 -1.22 -6.83
N ALA A 103 -10.82 -1.53 -5.98
CA ALA A 103 -11.06 -1.79 -4.56
C ALA A 103 -11.64 -0.58 -3.83
N ALA A 104 -11.20 0.64 -4.16
CA ALA A 104 -11.77 1.87 -3.60
C ALA A 104 -13.22 2.10 -4.07
N LEU A 105 -13.51 1.85 -5.36
CA LEU A 105 -14.85 1.95 -5.94
C LEU A 105 -15.82 0.97 -5.27
N LEU A 106 -15.40 -0.29 -5.08
CA LEU A 106 -16.19 -1.32 -4.40
C LEU A 106 -16.50 -0.95 -2.94
N ARG A 107 -15.51 -0.45 -2.18
CA ARG A 107 -15.74 0.01 -0.80
C ARG A 107 -16.73 1.16 -0.72
N GLN A 108 -16.63 2.12 -1.65
CA GLN A 108 -17.57 3.23 -1.70
C GLN A 108 -18.99 2.76 -2.04
N ALA A 109 -19.13 1.82 -2.97
CA ALA A 109 -20.40 1.20 -3.30
C ALA A 109 -20.97 0.42 -2.12
N GLN A 110 -20.13 -0.37 -1.44
CA GLN A 110 -20.51 -1.11 -0.23
C GLN A 110 -21.06 -0.18 0.84
N SER A 111 -20.32 0.87 1.20
CA SER A 111 -20.79 1.83 2.24
C SER A 111 -22.10 2.52 1.85
N ARG A 112 -22.30 2.82 0.56
CA ARG A 112 -23.57 3.42 0.08
C ARG A 112 -24.74 2.44 0.17
N LEU A 113 -24.53 1.19 -0.22
CA LEU A 113 -25.56 0.15 -0.17
C LEU A 113 -25.90 -0.21 1.28
N GLU A 114 -24.90 -0.36 2.15
CA GLU A 114 -25.11 -0.60 3.58
C GLU A 114 -25.90 0.52 4.26
N ALA A 115 -25.58 1.79 3.94
CA ALA A 115 -26.33 2.94 4.46
C ALA A 115 -27.78 2.98 3.96
N ARG A 116 -28.05 2.46 2.76
CA ARG A 116 -29.40 2.45 2.16
C ARG A 116 -30.23 1.25 2.63
N GLU A 117 -29.64 0.08 2.76
CA GLU A 117 -30.32 -1.21 2.95
C GLU A 117 -30.17 -1.77 4.37
N GLY A 118 -29.26 -1.20 5.19
CA GLY A 118 -29.03 -1.61 6.57
C GLY A 118 -28.37 -2.99 6.73
N GLN A 119 -27.93 -3.60 5.63
CA GLN A 119 -27.26 -4.90 5.62
C GLN A 119 -26.10 -4.92 4.63
N SER A 120 -25.15 -5.85 4.82
CA SER A 120 -24.02 -6.01 3.91
C SER A 120 -24.48 -6.46 2.52
N PRO A 121 -24.12 -5.75 1.44
CA PRO A 121 -24.52 -6.07 0.07
C PRO A 121 -23.85 -7.36 -0.42
N ARG A 122 -24.52 -8.07 -1.29
CA ARG A 122 -23.95 -9.23 -1.97
C ARG A 122 -23.00 -8.79 -3.08
N LEU A 123 -22.12 -9.69 -3.52
CA LEU A 123 -21.20 -9.42 -4.63
C LEU A 123 -21.95 -8.99 -5.91
N SER A 124 -23.10 -9.60 -6.21
CA SER A 124 -23.95 -9.24 -7.34
C SER A 124 -24.43 -7.80 -7.30
N ASP A 125 -24.72 -7.27 -6.10
CA ASP A 125 -25.20 -5.90 -5.91
C ASP A 125 -24.07 -4.92 -6.10
N LEU A 126 -22.86 -5.26 -5.58
CA LEU A 126 -21.64 -4.48 -5.80
C LEU A 126 -21.27 -4.43 -7.29
N CYS A 127 -21.32 -5.55 -8.00
CA CYS A 127 -21.05 -5.60 -9.44
C CYS A 127 -22.03 -4.73 -10.22
N ARG A 128 -23.32 -4.79 -9.88
CA ARG A 128 -24.37 -3.97 -10.54
C ARG A 128 -24.16 -2.48 -10.28
N GLU A 129 -23.78 -2.10 -9.04
CA GLU A 129 -23.56 -0.70 -8.66
C GLU A 129 -22.28 -0.11 -9.26
N THR A 130 -21.24 -0.94 -9.45
CA THR A 130 -19.91 -0.48 -9.91
C THR A 130 -19.66 -0.73 -11.39
N GLY A 131 -20.44 -1.60 -12.04
CA GLY A 131 -20.24 -2.02 -13.44
C GLY A 131 -19.04 -2.97 -13.64
N LEU A 132 -18.43 -3.49 -12.55
CA LEU A 132 -17.34 -4.44 -12.62
C LEU A 132 -17.85 -5.87 -12.85
N SER A 133 -17.06 -6.68 -13.55
CA SER A 133 -17.34 -8.11 -13.63
C SER A 133 -17.16 -8.81 -12.27
N PRO A 134 -17.79 -9.97 -12.04
CA PRO A 134 -17.58 -10.72 -10.79
C PRO A 134 -16.11 -11.06 -10.52
N GLU A 135 -15.35 -11.39 -11.58
CA GLU A 135 -13.92 -11.70 -11.49
C GLU A 135 -13.11 -10.47 -11.05
N GLU A 136 -13.35 -9.31 -11.69
CA GLU A 136 -12.71 -8.05 -11.38
C GLU A 136 -13.03 -7.60 -9.95
N ALA A 137 -14.26 -7.78 -9.51
CA ALA A 137 -14.70 -7.44 -8.18
C ALA A 137 -14.05 -8.36 -7.12
N MET A 138 -13.99 -9.66 -7.37
CA MET A 138 -13.31 -10.62 -6.49
C MET A 138 -11.81 -10.35 -6.39
N GLU A 139 -11.14 -10.11 -7.52
CA GLU A 139 -9.72 -9.76 -7.55
C GLU A 139 -9.45 -8.48 -6.72
N ALA A 140 -10.30 -7.47 -6.87
CA ALA A 140 -10.14 -6.21 -6.16
C ALA A 140 -10.47 -6.32 -4.65
N LEU A 141 -11.43 -7.16 -4.26
CA LEU A 141 -11.74 -7.42 -2.85
C LEU A 141 -10.64 -8.22 -2.15
N ASN A 142 -9.98 -9.13 -2.86
CA ASN A 142 -8.87 -9.93 -2.36
C ASN A 142 -7.52 -9.20 -2.44
N ALA A 143 -7.47 -8.00 -3.04
CA ALA A 143 -6.25 -7.23 -3.09
C ALA A 143 -5.76 -6.88 -1.67
N PRO A 144 -4.49 -7.15 -1.35
CA PRO A 144 -3.95 -6.86 -0.03
C PRO A 144 -4.07 -5.37 0.26
N ARG A 145 -4.62 -5.04 1.42
CA ARG A 145 -4.76 -3.66 1.92
C ARG A 145 -3.57 -3.29 2.76
N ASP A 146 -3.40 -4.05 3.81
CA ASP A 146 -2.39 -3.88 4.84
C ASP A 146 -1.75 -5.24 5.10
N THR A 147 -0.54 -5.23 5.56
CA THR A 147 0.16 -6.43 6.03
C THR A 147 0.13 -6.41 7.54
N ASP A 148 -0.27 -7.53 8.13
CA ASP A 148 -0.19 -7.70 9.56
C ASP A 148 1.26 -8.00 9.98
N SER A 149 1.68 -7.47 11.14
CA SER A 149 2.98 -7.79 11.69
C SER A 149 2.98 -9.22 12.22
N LEU A 150 3.99 -9.99 11.87
CA LEU A 150 4.18 -11.33 12.45
C LEU A 150 4.44 -11.28 13.96
N ASP A 151 4.97 -10.16 14.45
CA ASP A 151 5.21 -9.91 15.88
C ASP A 151 3.97 -9.34 16.60
N ALA A 152 2.86 -9.14 15.88
CA ALA A 152 1.62 -8.66 16.51
C ALA A 152 1.07 -9.70 17.47
N PRO A 153 0.74 -9.31 18.72
CA PRO A 153 0.12 -10.23 19.67
C PRO A 153 -1.30 -10.59 19.23
N LEU A 154 -1.66 -11.85 19.34
CA LEU A 154 -3.02 -12.29 19.05
C LEU A 154 -3.98 -11.83 20.16
N PRO A 155 -5.21 -11.43 19.82
CA PRO A 155 -6.19 -11.01 20.81
C PRO A 155 -6.42 -12.08 21.88
N GLY A 156 -6.16 -11.73 23.15
CA GLY A 156 -6.36 -12.65 24.29
C GLY A 156 -5.30 -13.74 24.46
N GLN A 157 -4.17 -13.67 23.77
CA GLN A 157 -3.06 -14.60 23.87
C GLN A 157 -1.72 -13.87 24.05
N GLU A 158 -0.77 -14.50 24.75
CA GLU A 158 0.63 -13.99 24.84
C GLU A 158 1.46 -14.33 23.59
N ARG A 159 0.90 -15.10 22.66
CA ARG A 159 1.58 -15.56 21.43
C ARG A 159 1.44 -14.55 20.31
N THR A 160 2.45 -14.50 19.46
CA THR A 160 2.46 -13.65 18.25
C THR A 160 1.83 -14.37 17.04
N LEU A 161 1.44 -13.61 16.02
CA LEU A 161 0.92 -14.18 14.77
C LEU A 161 1.93 -15.13 14.11
N GLY A 162 3.22 -14.78 14.14
CA GLY A 162 4.29 -15.59 13.57
C GLY A 162 4.46 -16.97 14.24
N GLU A 163 4.17 -17.07 15.55
CA GLU A 163 4.26 -18.35 16.28
C GLU A 163 3.10 -19.31 16.00
N VAL A 164 1.99 -18.80 15.46
CA VAL A 164 0.80 -19.60 15.18
C VAL A 164 0.72 -20.01 13.71
N LEU A 165 1.40 -19.26 12.83
CA LEU A 165 1.44 -19.61 11.42
C LEU A 165 2.21 -20.93 11.23
N PRO A 166 1.60 -21.93 10.57
CA PRO A 166 2.29 -23.18 10.28
C PRO A 166 3.52 -22.89 9.39
N ALA A 167 4.65 -23.50 9.72
CA ALA A 167 5.80 -23.53 8.82
C ALA A 167 5.34 -24.08 7.46
N ALA A 168 5.70 -23.39 6.38
CA ALA A 168 5.31 -23.82 5.04
C ALA A 168 5.70 -25.29 4.87
N ALA A 169 4.75 -26.12 4.47
CA ALA A 169 4.89 -27.59 4.32
C ALA A 169 5.92 -28.03 3.25
N GLY A 170 6.95 -27.21 3.02
CA GLY A 170 8.02 -27.49 2.07
C GLY A 170 8.90 -28.67 2.47
N GLU A 171 9.16 -28.83 3.78
CA GLU A 171 10.02 -29.93 4.25
C GLU A 171 9.33 -31.30 4.11
N HIS A 172 8.04 -31.40 4.46
CA HIS A 172 7.28 -32.64 4.25
C HIS A 172 7.18 -33.02 2.78
N ARG A 173 6.89 -32.07 1.89
CA ARG A 173 6.87 -32.31 0.43
C ARG A 173 8.22 -32.71 -0.12
N LEU A 174 9.31 -32.13 0.43
CA LEU A 174 10.67 -32.51 0.04
C LEU A 174 11.00 -33.92 0.50
N LEU A 175 10.69 -34.26 1.76
CA LEU A 175 10.88 -35.60 2.33
C LEU A 175 10.03 -36.64 1.58
N ASP A 176 8.77 -36.34 1.30
CA ASP A 176 7.88 -37.21 0.52
C ASP A 176 8.40 -37.42 -0.92
N SER A 177 8.91 -36.36 -1.57
CA SER A 177 9.48 -36.47 -2.92
C SER A 177 10.79 -37.26 -2.93
N LEU A 178 11.63 -37.15 -1.89
CA LEU A 178 12.87 -37.92 -1.74
C LEU A 178 12.55 -39.39 -1.42
N ALA A 179 11.59 -39.65 -0.53
CA ALA A 179 11.13 -40.99 -0.20
C ALA A 179 10.53 -41.71 -1.40
N LEU A 180 9.71 -40.99 -2.18
CA LEU A 180 9.11 -41.48 -3.43
C LEU A 180 10.20 -41.77 -4.47
N GLY A 181 11.15 -40.84 -4.63
CA GLY A 181 12.32 -41.03 -5.54
C GLY A 181 13.17 -42.23 -5.16
N GLU A 182 13.40 -42.45 -3.87
CA GLU A 182 14.17 -43.62 -3.38
C GLU A 182 13.36 -44.92 -3.57
N ALA A 183 12.07 -44.93 -3.29
CA ALA A 183 11.19 -46.10 -3.51
C ALA A 183 11.12 -46.51 -4.97
N LEU A 184 11.02 -45.54 -5.88
CA LEU A 184 11.02 -45.78 -7.34
C LEU A 184 12.38 -46.19 -7.91
N SER A 185 13.47 -45.82 -7.22
CA SER A 185 14.84 -46.15 -7.69
C SER A 185 15.31 -47.57 -7.27
N ARG A 186 14.58 -48.26 -6.40
CA ARG A 186 14.89 -49.62 -5.97
C ARG A 186 14.42 -50.62 -7.04
N PRO A 187 15.33 -51.33 -7.73
CA PRO A 187 14.95 -52.36 -8.68
C PRO A 187 14.30 -53.55 -7.91
N GLY A 188 13.01 -53.80 -8.12
CA GLY A 188 12.27 -54.92 -7.51
C GLY A 188 11.17 -54.56 -6.53
N ALA A 189 10.77 -53.30 -6.45
CA ALA A 189 9.60 -52.91 -5.68
C ALA A 189 8.32 -53.31 -6.44
N ASP A 190 7.76 -54.48 -6.12
CA ASP A 190 6.42 -54.85 -6.52
C ASP A 190 5.45 -53.78 -6.00
N GLY A 191 4.38 -53.43 -6.79
CA GLY A 191 3.52 -52.30 -6.56
C GLY A 191 2.76 -52.25 -5.24
N GLU A 192 2.92 -53.25 -4.34
CA GLU A 192 2.34 -53.26 -3.00
C GLU A 192 3.00 -52.23 -2.05
N ALA A 193 4.31 -52.01 -2.11
CA ALA A 193 5.00 -51.06 -1.24
C ALA A 193 4.64 -49.59 -1.54
N VAL A 194 4.26 -49.26 -2.76
CA VAL A 194 3.82 -47.91 -3.15
C VAL A 194 2.40 -47.64 -2.64
N HIS A 195 1.57 -48.68 -2.54
CA HIS A 195 0.20 -48.56 -2.05
C HIS A 195 0.14 -48.36 -0.52
N GLU A 196 1.06 -48.98 0.22
CA GLU A 196 1.14 -48.86 1.68
C GLU A 196 1.65 -47.50 2.13
N ALA A 197 2.65 -46.92 1.43
CA ALA A 197 3.19 -45.58 1.68
C ALA A 197 2.17 -44.45 1.37
N LEU A 198 1.24 -44.67 0.42
CA LEU A 198 0.17 -43.73 0.10
C LEU A 198 -1.00 -43.77 1.07
N HIS A 199 -1.20 -44.90 1.81
CA HIS A 199 -2.27 -45.05 2.78
C HIS A 199 -1.89 -44.50 4.17
N ASP A 200 -0.62 -44.63 4.59
CA ASP A 200 -0.14 -44.14 5.89
C ASP A 200 -0.07 -42.59 5.92
N GLY A 201 0.16 -41.92 4.79
CA GLY A 201 0.18 -40.45 4.70
C GLY A 201 -1.18 -39.80 4.88
N LYS A 202 -2.31 -40.53 4.87
CA LYS A 202 -3.67 -39.99 5.06
C LYS A 202 -4.22 -40.06 6.48
N ALA A 203 -3.49 -40.67 7.41
CA ALA A 203 -3.94 -40.85 8.80
C ALA A 203 -3.51 -39.72 9.76
N HIS A 204 -2.76 -38.72 9.29
CA HIS A 204 -2.25 -37.62 10.12
C HIS A 204 -2.44 -36.22 9.42
N ALA A 205 -3.59 -36.00 8.76
CA ALA A 205 -4.01 -34.66 8.30
C ALA A 205 -5.24 -34.19 9.10
#